data_b19d40e051325dd331b6e7a43b763007
#
_entry.id   b19d40e051325dd331b6e7a43b763007
#
_cell.length_a   1.000
_cell.length_b   1.000
_cell.length_c   1.000
_cell.angle_alpha   90.00
_cell.angle_beta   90.00
_cell.angle_gamma   90.00
#
_symmetry.space_group_name_H-M   'P 1'
#
loop_
_entity.id
_entity.type
_entity.pdbx_description
1 polymer ?
#
loop_
_entity_poly.entity_id
_entity_poly.type
_entity_poly.pdbx_seq_one_letter_code
_entity_poly.pdbx_strand_id
1 'polypeptide(L)'
;KCVTYNFMPVFDWTRTQLDKKGADGSTSLVMYWDQMKGLDPLRDDIHLPGWDSSYTQEEVRELISAYGELGEEGLWSNLERFLKKVIPVAEACGVKMAIHPDDPPYPIFGLPRIITCEANLDRVLKLIDSPANCLCLCTGSLGCAKSNDVVAMVRKYSAMGRIAFMHIRNVKILEDGSFEERAHLSSCGSLDMYEIVKALVETGFDGYVRPDHGRMIWGETGKPGYGLYDRALGAAYINGLFEACEKANQ
;
A
#
# COMPACT_ATOMS: atom_id res chain seq x y z
N LYS A 1 12.86 -15.45 -4.84
CA LYS A 1 11.71 -15.53 -3.90
C LYS A 1 11.57 -14.20 -3.17
N CYS A 2 10.33 -13.84 -2.78
CA CYS A 2 10.01 -12.60 -2.10
C CYS A 2 9.08 -12.86 -0.91
N VAL A 3 9.32 -12.17 0.20
CA VAL A 3 8.43 -12.09 1.35
C VAL A 3 7.99 -10.64 1.48
N THR A 4 6.68 -10.38 1.42
CA THR A 4 6.10 -9.06 1.66
C THR A 4 5.70 -8.94 3.13
N TYR A 5 5.95 -7.78 3.73
CA TYR A 5 5.59 -7.49 5.11
C TYR A 5 5.29 -5.99 5.27
N ASN A 6 4.53 -5.63 6.29
CA ASN A 6 4.33 -4.24 6.70
C ASN A 6 4.95 -4.00 8.09
N PHE A 7 5.06 -2.73 8.47
CA PHE A 7 5.57 -2.32 9.79
C PHE A 7 4.68 -1.25 10.42
N MET A 8 3.39 -1.31 10.09
CA MET A 8 2.36 -0.40 10.60
C MET A 8 2.00 -0.75 12.05
N PRO A 9 2.03 0.20 12.98
CA PRO A 9 1.60 -0.05 14.34
C PRO A 9 0.07 -0.19 14.43
N VAL A 10 -0.39 -1.25 15.05
CA VAL A 10 -1.78 -1.59 15.43
C VAL A 10 -2.71 -1.78 14.23
N PHE A 11 -3.00 -0.69 13.50
CA PHE A 11 -3.94 -0.71 12.38
C PHE A 11 -3.21 -0.77 11.04
N ASP A 12 -3.60 -1.74 10.24
CA ASP A 12 -3.21 -1.85 8.86
C ASP A 12 -4.09 -0.91 7.98
N TRP A 13 -4.48 -1.29 6.90
CA TRP A 13 -5.35 -0.77 5.88
C TRP A 13 -6.66 -0.15 6.42
N THR A 14 -6.64 1.15 6.75
CA THR A 14 -7.72 1.85 7.44
C THR A 14 -8.65 2.56 6.46
N ARG A 15 -9.96 2.33 6.59
CA ARG A 15 -11.02 2.94 5.77
C ARG A 15 -12.20 3.38 6.64
N THR A 16 -12.90 4.41 6.19
CA THR A 16 -14.09 4.92 6.90
C THR A 16 -15.38 4.26 6.44
N GLN A 17 -15.43 3.74 5.20
CA GLN A 17 -16.54 2.93 4.69
C GLN A 17 -15.99 1.78 3.84
N LEU A 18 -16.68 0.63 3.91
CA LEU A 18 -16.27 -0.60 3.22
C LEU A 18 -17.12 -0.91 1.99
N ASP A 19 -18.22 -0.21 1.79
CA ASP A 19 -19.27 -0.55 0.83
C ASP A 19 -19.85 0.68 0.10
N LYS A 20 -19.03 1.73 -0.09
CA LYS A 20 -19.44 2.92 -0.84
C LYS A 20 -19.93 2.52 -2.23
N LYS A 21 -21.23 2.77 -2.51
CA LYS A 21 -21.85 2.45 -3.80
C LYS A 21 -21.39 3.38 -4.90
N GLY A 22 -20.93 2.81 -6.00
CA GLY A 22 -20.64 3.49 -7.26
C GLY A 22 -21.87 3.60 -8.16
N ALA A 23 -21.85 4.51 -9.13
CA ALA A 23 -22.92 4.67 -10.13
C ALA A 23 -23.07 3.44 -11.05
N ASP A 24 -22.02 2.63 -11.17
CA ASP A 24 -21.98 1.38 -11.91
C ASP A 24 -22.50 0.17 -11.12
N GLY A 25 -23.02 0.39 -9.91
CA GLY A 25 -23.50 -0.66 -9.01
C GLY A 25 -22.39 -1.38 -8.23
N SER A 26 -21.14 -0.98 -8.40
CA SER A 26 -20.02 -1.51 -7.60
C SER A 26 -20.07 -0.99 -6.16
N THR A 27 -19.36 -1.69 -5.26
CA THR A 27 -19.01 -1.14 -3.95
C THR A 27 -17.49 -1.06 -3.80
N SER A 28 -17.02 0.01 -3.17
CA SER A 28 -15.58 0.25 -2.96
C SER A 28 -15.29 0.75 -1.56
N LEU A 29 -14.03 0.62 -1.16
CA LEU A 29 -13.50 1.13 0.08
C LEU A 29 -13.16 2.62 -0.09
N VAL A 30 -13.44 3.41 0.95
CA VAL A 30 -13.16 4.84 0.93
C VAL A 30 -12.62 5.31 2.29
N MET A 31 -11.87 6.39 2.27
CA MET A 31 -11.44 7.11 3.45
C MET A 31 -11.81 8.60 3.31
N TYR A 32 -12.72 9.07 4.13
CA TYR A 32 -13.17 10.45 4.18
C TYR A 32 -12.70 11.11 5.48
N TRP A 33 -12.03 12.25 5.37
CA TRP A 33 -11.47 12.95 6.52
C TRP A 33 -12.50 13.44 7.54
N ASP A 34 -13.67 13.87 7.09
CA ASP A 34 -14.76 14.26 7.96
C ASP A 34 -15.28 13.11 8.83
N GLN A 35 -15.35 11.90 8.26
CA GLN A 35 -15.69 10.68 8.98
C GLN A 35 -14.56 10.20 9.87
N MET A 36 -13.31 10.25 9.40
CA MET A 36 -12.14 9.85 10.17
C MET A 36 -12.01 10.62 11.48
N LYS A 37 -12.31 11.93 11.49
CA LYS A 37 -12.29 12.77 12.69
C LYS A 37 -13.29 12.34 13.77
N GLY A 38 -14.35 11.66 13.38
CA GLY A 38 -15.38 11.14 14.29
C GLY A 38 -15.16 9.71 14.75
N LEU A 39 -14.15 9.02 14.20
CA LEU A 39 -13.85 7.64 14.58
C LEU A 39 -13.02 7.59 15.87
N ASP A 40 -13.48 6.75 16.78
CA ASP A 40 -12.76 6.40 17.99
C ASP A 40 -12.33 4.93 17.89
N PRO A 41 -11.01 4.65 17.78
CA PRO A 41 -10.52 3.27 17.63
C PRO A 41 -10.81 2.37 18.84
N LEU A 42 -11.33 2.92 19.92
CA LEU A 42 -11.67 2.19 21.15
C LEU A 42 -13.16 1.89 21.28
N ARG A 43 -13.95 2.17 20.23
CA ARG A 43 -15.38 1.83 20.19
C ARG A 43 -15.62 0.46 19.58
N ASP A 44 -16.62 -0.26 20.10
CA ASP A 44 -17.01 -1.61 19.63
C ASP A 44 -17.59 -1.64 18.22
N ASP A 45 -18.05 -0.52 17.70
CA ASP A 45 -18.73 -0.40 16.41
C ASP A 45 -17.79 -0.08 15.24
N ILE A 46 -16.49 -0.02 15.47
CA ILE A 46 -15.50 0.20 14.42
C ILE A 46 -15.04 -1.14 13.84
N HIS A 47 -15.52 -1.44 12.63
CA HIS A 47 -15.03 -2.53 11.82
C HIS A 47 -14.11 -1.99 10.73
N LEU A 48 -12.81 -1.91 11.04
CA LEU A 48 -11.80 -1.55 10.05
C LEU A 48 -11.47 -2.77 9.15
N PRO A 49 -11.16 -2.59 7.86
CA PRO A 49 -10.67 -3.68 7.05
C PRO A 49 -9.23 -3.99 7.46
N GLY A 50 -8.90 -5.19 7.84
CA GLY A 50 -7.53 -5.54 8.22
C GLY A 50 -7.48 -6.59 9.31
N TRP A 51 -6.45 -6.53 10.16
CA TRP A 51 -6.16 -7.49 11.23
C TRP A 51 -6.68 -7.06 12.61
N ASP A 52 -7.39 -5.96 12.69
CA ASP A 52 -7.93 -5.32 13.90
C ASP A 52 -8.90 -6.21 14.69
N SER A 53 -9.57 -7.15 14.03
CA SER A 53 -10.44 -8.13 14.69
C SER A 53 -9.71 -9.13 15.60
N SER A 54 -8.38 -9.07 15.65
CA SER A 54 -7.55 -9.98 16.46
C SER A 54 -7.30 -9.49 17.87
N TYR A 55 -7.63 -8.22 18.17
CA TYR A 55 -7.36 -7.60 19.47
C TYR A 55 -8.65 -7.28 20.22
N THR A 56 -8.59 -7.39 21.55
CA THR A 56 -9.61 -6.83 22.44
C THR A 56 -9.45 -5.30 22.52
N GLN A 57 -10.48 -4.59 22.93
CA GLN A 57 -10.41 -3.13 23.11
C GLN A 57 -9.32 -2.70 24.12
N GLU A 58 -9.12 -3.48 25.17
CA GLU A 58 -8.07 -3.20 26.16
C GLU A 58 -6.68 -3.32 25.54
N GLU A 59 -6.42 -4.40 24.77
CA GLU A 59 -5.16 -4.57 24.05
C GLU A 59 -4.94 -3.44 23.02
N VAL A 60 -5.98 -3.00 22.31
CA VAL A 60 -5.89 -1.87 21.38
C VAL A 60 -5.51 -0.59 22.14
N ARG A 61 -6.10 -0.32 23.31
CA ARG A 61 -5.78 0.84 24.15
C ARG A 61 -4.32 0.82 24.61
N GLU A 62 -3.86 -0.32 25.12
CA GLU A 62 -2.48 -0.50 25.55
C GLU A 62 -1.49 -0.30 24.40
N LEU A 63 -1.79 -0.86 23.22
CA LEU A 63 -0.97 -0.72 22.02
C LEU A 63 -0.92 0.74 21.52
N ILE A 64 -2.05 1.45 21.46
CA ILE A 64 -2.08 2.86 21.08
C ILE A 64 -1.22 3.70 22.03
N SER A 65 -1.34 3.47 23.35
CA SER A 65 -0.52 4.16 24.34
C SER A 65 0.97 3.89 24.16
N ALA A 66 1.33 2.61 24.03
CA ALA A 66 2.72 2.18 23.87
C ALA A 66 3.39 2.74 22.60
N TYR A 67 2.68 2.73 21.47
CA TYR A 67 3.20 3.29 20.22
C TYR A 67 3.19 4.83 20.21
N GLY A 68 2.24 5.47 20.90
CA GLY A 68 2.24 6.91 21.10
C GLY A 68 3.46 7.40 21.90
N GLU A 69 3.83 6.68 22.97
CA GLU A 69 5.03 6.93 23.76
C GLU A 69 6.32 6.64 22.98
N LEU A 70 6.34 5.55 22.20
CA LEU A 70 7.47 5.16 21.34
C LEU A 70 7.81 6.22 20.29
N GLY A 71 6.79 6.81 19.68
CA GLY A 71 6.92 7.82 18.64
C GLY A 71 7.55 7.30 17.35
N GLU A 72 7.75 8.21 16.41
CA GLU A 72 8.26 7.89 15.07
C GLU A 72 9.70 7.35 15.11
N GLU A 73 10.61 8.00 15.83
CA GLU A 73 12.01 7.58 15.90
C GLU A 73 12.20 6.26 16.65
N GLY A 74 11.36 5.97 17.63
CA GLY A 74 11.33 4.67 18.29
C GLY A 74 10.89 3.56 17.31
N LEU A 75 9.90 3.85 16.47
CA LEU A 75 9.45 2.91 15.43
C LEU A 75 10.56 2.66 14.39
N TRP A 76 11.29 3.71 13.96
CA TRP A 76 12.47 3.57 13.09
C TRP A 76 13.56 2.70 13.73
N SER A 77 13.85 2.89 15.01
CA SER A 77 14.84 2.07 15.75
C SER A 77 14.42 0.61 15.82
N ASN A 78 13.13 0.35 16.00
CA ASN A 78 12.59 -1.02 15.99
C ASN A 78 12.70 -1.66 14.61
N LEU A 79 12.39 -0.93 13.53
CA LEU A 79 12.55 -1.41 12.16
C LEU A 79 14.03 -1.74 11.86
N GLU A 80 14.95 -0.86 12.23
CA GLU A 80 16.39 -1.10 12.05
C GLU A 80 16.83 -2.37 12.79
N ARG A 81 16.41 -2.54 14.05
CA ARG A 81 16.73 -3.74 14.84
C ARG A 81 16.18 -5.02 14.20
N PHE A 82 14.96 -4.96 13.66
CA PHE A 82 14.36 -6.06 12.91
C PHE A 82 15.16 -6.39 11.66
N LEU A 83 15.44 -5.39 10.82
CA LEU A 83 16.17 -5.57 9.57
C LEU A 83 17.58 -6.12 9.79
N LYS A 84 18.32 -5.65 10.81
CA LYS A 84 19.65 -6.19 11.19
C LYS A 84 19.64 -7.69 11.49
N LYS A 85 18.49 -8.23 11.90
CA LYS A 85 18.35 -9.67 12.19
C LYS A 85 17.89 -10.47 10.99
N VAL A 86 16.99 -9.92 10.19
CA VAL A 86 16.28 -10.65 9.13
C VAL A 86 17.03 -10.60 7.80
N ILE A 87 17.62 -9.45 7.44
CA ILE A 87 18.25 -9.28 6.13
C ILE A 87 19.42 -10.24 5.89
N PRO A 88 20.36 -10.49 6.84
CA PRO A 88 21.42 -11.47 6.62
C PRO A 88 20.91 -12.89 6.36
N VAL A 89 19.81 -13.27 7.01
CA VAL A 89 19.15 -14.57 6.79
C VAL A 89 18.50 -14.61 5.41
N ALA A 90 17.81 -13.54 5.02
CA ALA A 90 17.20 -13.42 3.70
C ALA A 90 18.24 -13.53 2.57
N GLU A 91 19.38 -12.84 2.71
CA GLU A 91 20.51 -12.97 1.77
C GLU A 91 21.02 -14.40 1.65
N ALA A 92 21.29 -15.05 2.79
CA ALA A 92 21.76 -16.44 2.81
C ALA A 92 20.78 -17.42 2.16
N CYS A 93 19.47 -17.11 2.21
CA CYS A 93 18.40 -17.91 1.61
C CYS A 93 18.02 -17.52 0.17
N GLY A 94 18.62 -16.47 -0.39
CA GLY A 94 18.24 -15.92 -1.70
C GLY A 94 16.79 -15.40 -1.73
N VAL A 95 16.35 -14.75 -0.64
CA VAL A 95 15.00 -14.20 -0.48
C VAL A 95 15.07 -12.68 -0.38
N LYS A 96 14.19 -11.98 -1.09
CA LYS A 96 14.00 -10.53 -0.95
C LYS A 96 12.94 -10.25 0.11
N MET A 97 13.26 -9.40 1.09
CA MET A 97 12.33 -8.87 2.09
C MET A 97 11.76 -7.57 1.56
N ALA A 98 10.48 -7.53 1.28
CA ALA A 98 9.81 -6.42 0.61
C ALA A 98 8.83 -5.72 1.55
N ILE A 99 9.23 -4.56 2.10
CA ILE A 99 8.37 -3.77 2.98
C ILE A 99 7.28 -3.07 2.18
N HIS A 100 6.03 -3.18 2.68
CA HIS A 100 4.86 -2.51 2.12
C HIS A 100 4.69 -1.11 2.74
N PRO A 101 4.30 -0.08 1.95
CA PRO A 101 3.99 1.24 2.50
C PRO A 101 2.83 1.21 3.47
N ASP A 102 2.80 2.19 4.37
CA ASP A 102 1.66 2.41 5.25
C ASP A 102 0.40 2.78 4.44
N ASP A 103 -0.75 2.28 4.83
CA ASP A 103 -2.03 2.54 4.18
C ASP A 103 -3.11 2.96 5.19
N PRO A 104 -3.48 4.24 5.21
CA PRO A 104 -2.97 5.36 4.41
C PRO A 104 -1.55 5.80 4.82
N PRO A 105 -0.82 6.53 3.94
CA PRO A 105 0.57 6.92 4.15
C PRO A 105 0.70 8.20 4.98
N TYR A 106 0.01 8.26 6.10
CA TYR A 106 0.06 9.37 7.07
C TYR A 106 -0.45 8.89 8.43
N PRO A 107 -0.07 9.56 9.56
CA PRO A 107 -0.49 9.20 10.90
C PRO A 107 -2.01 9.17 11.05
N ILE A 108 -2.52 8.16 11.74
CA ILE A 108 -3.94 8.01 12.11
C ILE A 108 -4.03 7.63 13.58
N PHE A 109 -5.08 8.08 14.28
CA PHE A 109 -5.34 7.80 15.69
C PHE A 109 -4.13 8.09 16.61
N GLY A 110 -3.29 9.07 16.26
CA GLY A 110 -2.08 9.37 17.00
C GLY A 110 -0.93 8.38 16.85
N LEU A 111 -1.08 7.35 16.02
CA LEU A 111 -0.06 6.35 15.75
C LEU A 111 0.94 6.83 14.69
N PRO A 112 2.25 6.61 14.88
CA PRO A 112 3.25 6.98 13.88
C PRO A 112 3.14 6.09 12.64
N ARG A 113 3.43 6.66 11.46
CA ARG A 113 3.55 5.97 10.17
C ARG A 113 4.89 6.36 9.55
N ILE A 114 5.70 5.39 9.17
CA ILE A 114 7.09 5.61 8.73
C ILE A 114 7.39 5.17 7.30
N ILE A 115 6.49 4.49 6.63
CA ILE A 115 6.69 4.07 5.23
C ILE A 115 5.69 4.83 4.35
N THR A 116 5.89 6.15 4.21
CA THR A 116 4.83 7.07 3.75
C THR A 116 5.18 7.89 2.52
N CYS A 117 6.47 8.10 2.24
CA CYS A 117 6.93 8.98 1.16
C CYS A 117 8.33 8.57 0.67
N GLU A 118 8.78 9.20 -0.42
CA GLU A 118 10.08 8.89 -1.03
C GLU A 118 11.24 8.97 -0.03
N ALA A 119 11.31 10.04 0.77
CA ALA A 119 12.38 10.21 1.76
C ALA A 119 12.42 9.05 2.78
N ASN A 120 11.25 8.57 3.18
CA ASN A 120 11.14 7.45 4.10
C ASN A 120 11.50 6.11 3.44
N LEU A 121 11.16 5.89 2.18
CA LEU A 121 11.60 4.74 1.42
C LEU A 121 13.14 4.73 1.25
N ASP A 122 13.74 5.89 0.97
CA ASP A 122 15.20 6.06 0.96
C ASP A 122 15.82 5.70 2.32
N ARG A 123 15.20 6.15 3.42
CA ARG A 123 15.67 5.84 4.78
C ARG A 123 15.64 4.33 5.05
N VAL A 124 14.54 3.64 4.73
CA VAL A 124 14.44 2.17 4.87
C VAL A 124 15.56 1.45 4.14
N LEU A 125 15.80 1.82 2.89
CA LEU A 125 16.81 1.16 2.06
C LEU A 125 18.23 1.42 2.57
N LYS A 126 18.47 2.57 3.23
CA LYS A 126 19.75 2.94 3.85
C LYS A 126 19.98 2.29 5.22
N LEU A 127 18.92 1.89 5.96
CA LEU A 127 19.09 1.20 7.25
C LEU A 127 19.96 -0.04 7.11
N ILE A 128 19.73 -0.82 6.07
CA ILE A 128 20.57 -1.95 5.65
C ILE A 128 20.68 -1.90 4.13
N ASP A 129 21.82 -1.47 3.61
CA ASP A 129 22.05 -1.42 2.17
C ASP A 129 22.39 -2.82 1.63
N SER A 130 21.35 -3.55 1.29
CA SER A 130 21.40 -4.93 0.84
C SER A 130 20.41 -5.15 -0.31
N PRO A 131 20.76 -5.93 -1.34
CA PRO A 131 19.82 -6.31 -2.40
C PRO A 131 18.64 -7.17 -1.89
N ALA A 132 18.73 -7.72 -0.68
CA ALA A 132 17.64 -8.43 -0.03
C ALA A 132 16.67 -7.50 0.72
N ASN A 133 17.07 -6.26 1.03
CA ASN A 133 16.20 -5.24 1.62
C ASN A 133 15.50 -4.46 0.50
N CYS A 134 14.26 -4.81 0.18
CA CYS A 134 13.51 -4.32 -0.96
C CYS A 134 12.17 -3.70 -0.56
N LEU A 135 11.48 -3.16 -1.55
CA LEU A 135 10.15 -2.57 -1.44
C LEU A 135 9.10 -3.48 -2.07
N CYS A 136 7.98 -3.62 -1.39
CA CYS A 136 6.70 -3.93 -1.99
C CYS A 136 6.01 -2.60 -2.31
N LEU A 137 6.32 -2.01 -3.47
CA LEU A 137 5.81 -0.69 -3.80
C LEU A 137 4.33 -0.78 -4.16
N CYS A 138 3.47 -0.16 -3.34
CA CYS A 138 2.02 -0.10 -3.57
C CYS A 138 1.63 1.27 -4.11
N THR A 139 1.16 1.31 -5.36
CA THR A 139 0.76 2.56 -6.01
C THR A 139 -0.44 3.21 -5.33
N GLY A 140 -1.39 2.41 -4.88
CA GLY A 140 -2.59 2.91 -4.21
C GLY A 140 -2.31 3.45 -2.82
N SER A 141 -1.47 2.78 -2.01
CA SER A 141 -1.11 3.28 -0.67
C SER A 141 -0.35 4.59 -0.76
N LEU A 142 0.78 4.63 -1.47
CA LEU A 142 1.56 5.86 -1.66
C LEU A 142 0.77 6.95 -2.39
N GLY A 143 -0.05 6.56 -3.36
CA GLY A 143 -0.87 7.47 -4.17
C GLY A 143 -2.04 8.10 -3.43
N CYS A 144 -2.35 7.70 -2.19
CA CYS A 144 -3.32 8.40 -1.36
C CYS A 144 -2.82 9.76 -0.87
N ALA A 145 -1.52 10.00 -0.86
CA ALA A 145 -0.94 11.30 -0.52
C ALA A 145 -0.61 12.10 -1.78
N LYS A 146 -1.23 13.28 -1.94
CA LYS A 146 -1.00 14.18 -3.10
C LYS A 146 0.46 14.62 -3.28
N SER A 147 1.24 14.60 -2.21
CA SER A 147 2.65 14.96 -2.21
C SER A 147 3.57 13.90 -2.84
N ASN A 148 3.08 12.68 -3.03
CA ASN A 148 3.85 11.59 -3.57
C ASN A 148 3.74 11.54 -5.10
N ASP A 149 4.85 11.67 -5.80
CA ASP A 149 4.96 11.35 -7.23
C ASP A 149 5.23 9.86 -7.39
N VAL A 150 4.15 9.08 -7.49
CA VAL A 150 4.23 7.61 -7.57
C VAL A 150 4.99 7.14 -8.81
N VAL A 151 4.84 7.83 -9.96
CA VAL A 151 5.55 7.47 -11.19
C VAL A 151 7.06 7.65 -11.03
N ALA A 152 7.48 8.79 -10.47
CA ALA A 152 8.88 9.05 -10.18
C ALA A 152 9.47 8.04 -9.18
N MET A 153 8.72 7.70 -8.13
CA MET A 153 9.13 6.67 -7.15
C MET A 153 9.31 5.30 -7.80
N VAL A 154 8.35 4.87 -8.63
CA VAL A 154 8.42 3.60 -9.36
C VAL A 154 9.67 3.59 -10.23
N ARG A 155 9.89 4.62 -11.03
CA ARG A 155 11.07 4.74 -11.90
C ARG A 155 12.37 4.67 -11.12
N LYS A 156 12.47 5.43 -10.02
CA LYS A 156 13.67 5.48 -9.16
C LYS A 156 14.00 4.11 -8.57
N TYR A 157 13.07 3.53 -7.84
CA TYR A 157 13.35 2.29 -7.10
C TYR A 157 13.41 1.05 -7.98
N SER A 158 12.74 1.05 -9.13
CA SER A 158 12.86 0.02 -10.14
C SER A 158 14.25 0.07 -10.80
N ALA A 159 14.72 1.25 -11.22
CA ALA A 159 16.07 1.42 -11.76
C ALA A 159 17.19 1.03 -10.77
N MET A 160 16.94 1.16 -9.46
CA MET A 160 17.84 0.69 -8.41
C MET A 160 17.79 -0.84 -8.17
N GLY A 161 16.86 -1.57 -8.80
CA GLY A 161 16.61 -2.99 -8.52
C GLY A 161 16.05 -3.26 -7.11
N ARG A 162 15.43 -2.25 -6.49
CA ARG A 162 14.98 -2.32 -5.09
C ARG A 162 13.46 -2.54 -4.95
N ILE A 163 12.72 -2.72 -6.04
CA ILE A 163 11.34 -3.20 -6.01
C ILE A 163 11.34 -4.70 -6.23
N ALA A 164 10.91 -5.47 -5.24
CA ALA A 164 10.75 -6.91 -5.37
C ALA A 164 9.32 -7.32 -5.72
N PHE A 165 8.35 -6.49 -5.36
CA PHE A 165 6.94 -6.71 -5.62
C PHE A 165 6.21 -5.37 -5.86
N MET A 166 5.38 -5.33 -6.90
CA MET A 166 4.48 -4.23 -7.18
C MET A 166 3.04 -4.59 -6.81
N HIS A 167 2.42 -3.76 -5.97
CA HIS A 167 0.97 -3.71 -5.82
C HIS A 167 0.43 -2.56 -6.67
N ILE A 168 -0.27 -2.88 -7.75
CA ILE A 168 -0.81 -1.90 -8.67
C ILE A 168 -2.29 -1.71 -8.39
N ARG A 169 -2.65 -0.53 -7.88
CA ARG A 169 -4.01 -0.15 -7.51
C ARG A 169 -4.23 1.31 -7.83
N ASN A 170 -5.43 1.67 -8.29
CA ASN A 170 -5.80 3.06 -8.53
C ASN A 170 -6.71 3.59 -7.41
N VAL A 171 -6.54 4.86 -7.10
CA VAL A 171 -7.34 5.60 -6.13
C VAL A 171 -7.75 6.95 -6.72
N LYS A 172 -8.93 7.44 -6.34
CA LYS A 172 -9.37 8.82 -6.64
C LYS A 172 -9.15 9.68 -5.42
N ILE A 173 -8.25 10.65 -5.51
CA ILE A 173 -7.98 11.63 -4.45
C ILE A 173 -8.95 12.80 -4.62
N LEU A 174 -9.61 13.19 -3.53
CA LEU A 174 -10.51 14.32 -3.48
C LEU A 174 -9.78 15.61 -3.08
N GLU A 175 -10.45 16.76 -3.16
CA GLU A 175 -9.83 18.07 -2.88
C GLU A 175 -9.31 18.18 -1.45
N ASP A 176 -10.06 17.66 -0.49
CA ASP A 176 -9.74 17.67 0.94
C ASP A 176 -8.68 16.61 1.36
N GLY A 177 -8.18 15.80 0.41
CA GLY A 177 -7.24 14.71 0.66
C GLY A 177 -7.91 13.38 1.03
N SER A 178 -9.23 13.32 1.13
CA SER A 178 -9.97 12.06 1.17
C SER A 178 -9.72 11.26 -0.10
N PHE A 179 -9.92 9.94 -0.05
CA PHE A 179 -9.75 9.12 -1.25
C PHE A 179 -10.75 7.97 -1.32
N GLU A 180 -10.95 7.51 -2.54
CA GLU A 180 -11.80 6.37 -2.87
C GLU A 180 -11.01 5.36 -3.69
N GLU A 181 -11.12 4.07 -3.37
CA GLU A 181 -10.54 3.01 -4.22
C GLU A 181 -11.35 2.89 -5.51
N ARG A 182 -10.65 2.73 -6.63
CA ARG A 182 -11.23 2.74 -7.97
C ARG A 182 -10.80 1.54 -8.80
N ALA A 183 -11.47 1.35 -9.94
CA ALA A 183 -11.00 0.41 -10.95
C ALA A 183 -9.59 0.77 -11.42
N HIS A 184 -8.85 -0.20 -11.93
CA HIS A 184 -7.43 -0.07 -12.29
C HIS A 184 -7.16 0.87 -13.48
N LEU A 185 -8.16 1.19 -14.31
CA LEU A 185 -7.95 2.10 -15.45
C LEU A 185 -7.53 3.49 -14.99
N SER A 186 -6.56 4.12 -15.70
CA SER A 186 -6.10 5.50 -15.42
C SER A 186 -7.28 6.49 -15.37
N SER A 187 -8.26 6.36 -16.24
CA SER A 187 -9.44 7.23 -16.31
C SER A 187 -10.39 7.12 -15.10
N CYS A 188 -10.26 6.07 -14.29
CA CYS A 188 -11.14 5.84 -13.15
C CYS A 188 -10.64 6.49 -11.86
N GLY A 189 -9.35 6.81 -11.76
CA GLY A 189 -8.73 7.33 -10.55
C GLY A 189 -7.87 8.57 -10.77
N SER A 190 -6.90 8.76 -9.91
CA SER A 190 -5.97 9.89 -9.95
C SER A 190 -4.56 9.49 -10.40
N LEU A 191 -4.28 8.19 -10.52
CA LEU A 191 -2.97 7.69 -10.90
C LEU A 191 -2.94 7.34 -12.40
N ASP A 192 -1.86 7.69 -13.07
CA ASP A 192 -1.61 7.29 -14.46
C ASP A 192 -0.98 5.89 -14.49
N MET A 193 -1.82 4.89 -14.67
CA MET A 193 -1.42 3.48 -14.68
C MET A 193 -0.52 3.15 -15.87
N TYR A 194 -0.70 3.86 -17.00
CA TYR A 194 0.16 3.70 -18.17
C TYR A 194 1.60 4.17 -17.88
N GLU A 195 1.78 5.36 -17.31
CA GLU A 195 3.11 5.88 -16.98
C GLU A 195 3.78 5.05 -15.86
N ILE A 196 3.00 4.47 -14.93
CA ILE A 196 3.52 3.54 -13.91
C ILE A 196 4.08 2.27 -14.57
N VAL A 197 3.32 1.61 -15.45
CA VAL A 197 3.76 0.38 -16.13
C VAL A 197 4.91 0.67 -17.09
N LYS A 198 4.84 1.79 -17.83
CA LYS A 198 5.92 2.24 -18.70
C LYS A 198 7.23 2.45 -17.93
N ALA A 199 7.18 3.07 -16.74
CA ALA A 199 8.36 3.22 -15.89
C ALA A 199 8.97 1.88 -15.48
N LEU A 200 8.15 0.86 -15.20
CA LEU A 200 8.62 -0.49 -14.89
C LEU A 200 9.33 -1.13 -16.10
N VAL A 201 8.70 -1.05 -17.28
CA VAL A 201 9.27 -1.63 -18.52
C VAL A 201 10.57 -0.94 -18.90
N GLU A 202 10.61 0.40 -18.90
CA GLU A 202 11.80 1.19 -19.27
C GLU A 202 12.99 0.97 -18.31
N THR A 203 12.72 0.56 -17.07
CA THR A 203 13.78 0.28 -16.08
C THR A 203 14.13 -1.20 -15.94
N GLY A 204 13.53 -2.06 -16.80
CA GLY A 204 13.83 -3.50 -16.81
C GLY A 204 13.36 -4.24 -15.57
N PHE A 205 12.23 -3.86 -14.98
CA PHE A 205 11.66 -4.52 -13.81
C PHE A 205 11.37 -6.00 -14.08
N ASP A 206 11.86 -6.88 -13.21
CA ASP A 206 11.72 -8.34 -13.29
C ASP A 206 11.03 -8.97 -12.06
N GLY A 207 10.44 -8.14 -11.19
CA GLY A 207 9.79 -8.59 -9.97
C GLY A 207 8.35 -9.07 -10.17
N TYR A 208 7.68 -9.31 -9.07
CA TYR A 208 6.28 -9.72 -9.07
C TYR A 208 5.33 -8.52 -9.18
N VAL A 209 4.23 -8.70 -9.91
CA VAL A 209 3.14 -7.71 -10.05
C VAL A 209 1.82 -8.35 -9.69
N ARG A 210 0.98 -7.63 -8.95
CA ARG A 210 -0.41 -8.01 -8.75
C ARG A 210 -1.35 -6.81 -8.78
N PRO A 211 -2.60 -6.97 -9.27
CA PRO A 211 -3.68 -6.04 -8.95
C PRO A 211 -3.97 -6.19 -7.45
N ASP A 212 -3.85 -5.12 -6.70
CA ASP A 212 -3.86 -5.19 -5.23
C ASP A 212 -5.27 -5.41 -4.69
N HIS A 213 -6.09 -4.35 -4.64
CA HIS A 213 -7.49 -4.42 -4.22
C HIS A 213 -8.42 -4.56 -5.42
N GLY A 214 -9.67 -4.94 -5.15
CA GLY A 214 -10.76 -4.99 -6.12
C GLY A 214 -12.07 -4.57 -5.48
N ARG A 215 -12.84 -3.75 -6.22
CA ARG A 215 -14.19 -3.39 -5.84
C ARG A 215 -15.09 -4.63 -5.95
N MET A 216 -16.19 -4.66 -5.21
CA MET A 216 -17.23 -5.65 -5.45
C MET A 216 -18.07 -5.20 -6.65
N ILE A 217 -18.07 -5.99 -7.71
CA ILE A 217 -18.82 -5.73 -8.94
C ILE A 217 -19.73 -6.90 -9.28
N TRP A 218 -20.75 -6.68 -10.11
CA TRP A 218 -21.65 -7.71 -10.65
C TRP A 218 -22.36 -8.57 -9.61
N GLY A 219 -22.66 -8.00 -8.43
CA GLY A 219 -23.33 -8.73 -7.34
C GLY A 219 -22.42 -9.70 -6.58
N GLU A 220 -21.11 -9.61 -6.77
CA GLU A 220 -20.14 -10.38 -5.99
C GLU A 220 -20.27 -10.10 -4.50
N THR A 221 -20.14 -11.13 -3.69
CA THR A 221 -20.15 -11.05 -2.24
C THR A 221 -18.87 -11.63 -1.67
N GLY A 222 -18.35 -11.02 -0.60
CA GLY A 222 -17.09 -11.46 0.02
C GLY A 222 -16.52 -10.39 0.95
N LYS A 223 -15.24 -10.53 1.30
CA LYS A 223 -14.55 -9.52 2.10
C LYS A 223 -14.40 -8.24 1.29
N PRO A 224 -14.86 -7.08 1.79
CA PRO A 224 -14.70 -5.80 1.11
C PRO A 224 -13.24 -5.54 0.69
N GLY A 225 -13.04 -5.00 -0.51
CA GLY A 225 -11.72 -4.75 -1.08
C GLY A 225 -11.05 -5.97 -1.74
N TYR A 226 -11.65 -7.17 -1.64
CA TYR A 226 -11.11 -8.39 -2.26
C TYR A 226 -11.94 -8.88 -3.44
N GLY A 227 -12.67 -7.98 -4.13
CA GLY A 227 -13.46 -8.32 -5.32
C GLY A 227 -12.64 -9.08 -6.37
N LEU A 228 -13.04 -10.31 -6.65
CA LEU A 228 -12.30 -11.20 -7.54
C LEU A 228 -12.40 -10.75 -9.00
N TYR A 229 -13.61 -10.38 -9.43
CA TYR A 229 -13.84 -9.96 -10.81
C TYR A 229 -13.13 -8.66 -11.15
N ASP A 230 -13.18 -7.65 -10.28
CA ASP A 230 -12.51 -6.37 -10.51
C ASP A 230 -10.98 -6.54 -10.52
N ARG A 231 -10.43 -7.43 -9.66
CA ARG A 231 -9.01 -7.77 -9.70
C ARG A 231 -8.62 -8.54 -10.97
N ALA A 232 -9.47 -9.43 -11.47
CA ALA A 232 -9.22 -10.12 -12.73
C ALA A 232 -9.21 -9.14 -13.92
N LEU A 233 -10.15 -8.17 -13.96
CA LEU A 233 -10.14 -7.09 -14.94
C LEU A 233 -8.88 -6.22 -14.80
N GLY A 234 -8.48 -5.90 -13.56
CA GLY A 234 -7.25 -5.18 -13.26
C GLY A 234 -6.01 -5.92 -13.78
N ALA A 235 -5.92 -7.23 -13.55
CA ALA A 235 -4.81 -8.05 -14.05
C ALA A 235 -4.75 -8.05 -15.58
N ALA A 236 -5.90 -8.20 -16.27
CA ALA A 236 -5.98 -8.14 -17.71
C ALA A 236 -5.54 -6.78 -18.28
N TYR A 237 -6.00 -5.69 -17.64
CA TYR A 237 -5.60 -4.33 -18.02
C TYR A 237 -4.10 -4.08 -17.83
N ILE A 238 -3.54 -4.46 -16.69
CA ILE A 238 -2.11 -4.33 -16.39
C ILE A 238 -1.27 -5.13 -17.39
N ASN A 239 -1.64 -6.37 -17.69
CA ASN A 239 -0.96 -7.19 -18.71
C ASN A 239 -1.00 -6.54 -20.09
N GLY A 240 -2.13 -5.95 -20.48
CA GLY A 240 -2.26 -5.22 -21.73
C GLY A 240 -1.34 -3.99 -21.79
N LEU A 241 -1.17 -3.27 -20.67
CA LEU A 241 -0.22 -2.16 -20.59
C LEU A 241 1.24 -2.63 -20.70
N PHE A 242 1.61 -3.73 -20.02
CA PHE A 242 2.95 -4.32 -20.18
C PHE A 242 3.22 -4.70 -21.62
N GLU A 243 2.30 -5.45 -22.25
CA GLU A 243 2.44 -5.84 -23.66
C GLU A 243 2.62 -4.63 -24.59
N ALA A 244 1.83 -3.58 -24.38
CA ALA A 244 1.91 -2.36 -25.20
C ALA A 244 3.26 -1.63 -25.01
N CYS A 245 3.71 -1.48 -23.75
CA CYS A 245 4.97 -0.81 -23.45
C CYS A 245 6.19 -1.60 -23.93
N GLU A 246 6.19 -2.93 -23.78
CA GLU A 246 7.26 -3.80 -24.27
C GLU A 246 7.40 -3.74 -25.80
N LYS A 247 6.28 -3.75 -26.52
CA LYS A 247 6.27 -3.61 -28.00
C LYS A 247 6.74 -2.23 -28.47
N ALA A 248 6.45 -1.18 -27.70
CA ALA A 248 6.89 0.18 -28.02
C ALA A 248 8.40 0.39 -27.80
N ASN A 249 9.05 -0.47 -27.00
CA ASN A 249 10.49 -0.41 -26.70
C ASN A 249 11.34 -1.33 -27.60
N GLN A 250 10.72 -2.08 -28.53
CA GLN A 250 11.39 -2.90 -29.52
C GLN A 250 11.70 -2.10 -30.80
#